data_a7de2ced11a70b59ec84f3f1ba7c836c
#
_entry.id   a7de2ced11a70b59ec84f3f1ba7c836c
#
_cell.length_a   1.000
_cell.length_b   1.000
_cell.length_c   1.000
_cell.angle_alpha   90.00
_cell.angle_beta   90.00
_cell.angle_gamma   90.00
#
_symmetry.space_group_name_H-M   'P 1'
#
loop_
_entity.id
_entity.type
_entity.pdbx_description
1 polymer ?
#
loop_
_entity_poly.entity_id
_entity_poly.type
_entity_poly.pdbx_seq_one_letter_code
_entity_poly.pdbx_strand_id
1 'polypeptide(L)'
;MAKSSLDKKFDKIREREESKSFSTKKRSRIVSKFVNNRLAVFGLIIFSIILLATIFAPLLSPYDPMRVDLRSMRQSPSLDHWFGTDNTGRDVFTRVLFGGRVSIFIGLGSAILSALVGIAVGCYAGYKGGWIDLIALRISEIFMSFPQIILVLLLVSITGQSLFNLMAIFILTGWGGMYRLARARMLSLREEEYVQALRSFGLSTFTICYKHMLPNALSPIMVNITLSTAMFILTEAGLSFLGLGVPLNIPTWGNILNVAQDILVLQNYWWMWGPVGVVISVFVLCVNFIGDGLRDSTDPSQQG
;
A
#
# COMPACT_ATOMS: atom_id res chain seq x y z
N MET A 1 -40.81 -1.76 -40.05
CA MET A 1 -41.32 -0.75 -39.09
C MET A 1 -40.16 -0.21 -38.28
N ALA A 2 -39.82 1.07 -38.43
CA ALA A 2 -38.71 1.69 -37.68
C ALA A 2 -39.13 1.90 -36.21
N LYS A 3 -38.37 1.36 -35.24
CA LYS A 3 -38.62 1.62 -33.81
C LYS A 3 -38.65 3.13 -33.55
N SER A 4 -39.67 3.62 -32.89
CA SER A 4 -39.87 5.02 -32.51
C SER A 4 -38.66 5.55 -31.73
N SER A 5 -38.34 6.82 -31.85
CA SER A 5 -37.26 7.48 -31.08
C SER A 5 -37.43 7.35 -29.56
N LEU A 6 -38.69 7.21 -29.12
CA LEU A 6 -39.09 6.92 -27.74
C LEU A 6 -38.67 5.51 -27.30
N ASP A 7 -38.93 4.49 -28.15
CA ASP A 7 -38.54 3.10 -27.83
C ASP A 7 -37.04 2.94 -27.65
N LYS A 8 -36.21 3.60 -28.48
CA LYS A 8 -34.77 3.62 -28.35
C LYS A 8 -34.30 4.29 -27.05
N LYS A 9 -35.05 5.25 -26.55
CA LYS A 9 -34.75 5.94 -25.29
C LYS A 9 -35.11 5.09 -24.08
N PHE A 10 -36.22 4.35 -24.16
CA PHE A 10 -36.63 3.38 -23.14
C PHE A 10 -35.69 2.17 -23.08
N ASP A 11 -35.27 1.61 -24.21
CA ASP A 11 -34.32 0.53 -24.29
C ASP A 11 -32.97 0.95 -23.64
N LYS A 12 -32.47 2.17 -23.91
CA LYS A 12 -31.24 2.71 -23.28
C LYS A 12 -31.35 2.94 -21.77
N ILE A 13 -32.52 3.33 -21.29
CA ILE A 13 -32.77 3.50 -19.85
C ILE A 13 -32.82 2.14 -19.19
N ARG A 14 -33.48 1.15 -19.76
CA ARG A 14 -33.58 -0.21 -19.28
C ARG A 14 -32.21 -0.91 -19.23
N GLU A 15 -31.40 -0.79 -20.28
CA GLU A 15 -30.02 -1.28 -20.30
C GLU A 15 -29.15 -0.63 -19.21
N ARG A 16 -29.34 0.67 -18.96
CA ARG A 16 -28.63 1.38 -17.87
C ARG A 16 -29.09 0.92 -16.48
N GLU A 17 -30.36 0.65 -16.28
CA GLU A 17 -30.89 0.15 -15.01
C GLU A 17 -30.47 -1.30 -14.76
N GLU A 18 -30.52 -2.16 -15.77
CA GLU A 18 -30.01 -3.54 -15.68
C GLU A 18 -28.50 -3.59 -15.42
N SER A 19 -27.71 -2.76 -16.10
CA SER A 19 -26.27 -2.62 -15.86
C SER A 19 -25.94 -2.09 -14.46
N LYS A 20 -26.72 -1.13 -13.93
CA LYS A 20 -26.58 -0.63 -12.55
C LYS A 20 -26.98 -1.69 -11.53
N SER A 21 -28.07 -2.43 -11.78
CA SER A 21 -28.54 -3.52 -10.91
C SER A 21 -27.50 -4.65 -10.84
N PHE A 22 -26.89 -5.02 -11.97
CA PHE A 22 -25.84 -6.04 -12.03
C PHE A 22 -24.55 -5.59 -11.31
N SER A 23 -24.17 -4.34 -11.47
CA SER A 23 -23.00 -3.74 -10.79
C SER A 23 -23.20 -3.65 -9.27
N THR A 24 -24.39 -3.23 -8.81
CA THR A 24 -24.73 -3.18 -7.37
C THR A 24 -24.77 -4.57 -6.75
N LYS A 25 -25.29 -5.57 -7.45
CA LYS A 25 -25.38 -6.95 -6.98
C LYS A 25 -23.97 -7.59 -6.88
N LYS A 26 -23.06 -7.31 -7.83
CA LYS A 26 -21.66 -7.75 -7.79
C LYS A 26 -20.90 -7.09 -6.63
N ARG A 27 -21.09 -5.78 -6.42
CA ARG A 27 -20.44 -5.01 -5.32
C ARG A 27 -20.95 -5.50 -3.95
N SER A 28 -22.25 -5.75 -3.80
CA SER A 28 -22.83 -6.30 -2.57
C SER A 28 -22.27 -7.68 -2.23
N ARG A 29 -22.04 -8.55 -3.23
CA ARG A 29 -21.42 -9.86 -3.02
C ARG A 29 -19.96 -9.76 -2.54
N ILE A 30 -19.14 -8.90 -3.13
CA ILE A 30 -17.74 -8.70 -2.73
C ILE A 30 -17.67 -8.24 -1.28
N VAL A 31 -18.48 -7.23 -0.93
CA VAL A 31 -18.55 -6.71 0.44
C VAL A 31 -19.01 -7.79 1.41
N SER A 32 -20.05 -8.55 1.08
CA SER A 32 -20.57 -9.63 1.93
C SER A 32 -19.52 -10.72 2.16
N LYS A 33 -18.79 -11.16 1.10
CA LYS A 33 -17.71 -12.13 1.24
C LYS A 33 -16.56 -11.60 2.12
N PHE A 34 -16.17 -10.34 1.93
CA PHE A 34 -15.14 -9.70 2.75
C PHE A 34 -15.54 -9.64 4.23
N VAL A 35 -16.77 -9.22 4.53
CA VAL A 35 -17.29 -9.14 5.91
C VAL A 35 -17.42 -10.51 6.56
N ASN A 36 -17.64 -11.56 5.79
CA ASN A 36 -17.69 -12.94 6.29
C ASN A 36 -16.29 -13.51 6.61
N ASN A 37 -15.21 -12.93 6.07
CA ASN A 37 -13.85 -13.31 6.42
C ASN A 37 -13.45 -12.64 7.75
N ARG A 38 -13.49 -13.43 8.85
CA ARG A 38 -13.23 -12.94 10.21
C ARG A 38 -11.84 -12.31 10.37
N LEU A 39 -10.82 -12.88 9.71
CA LEU A 39 -9.45 -12.36 9.78
C LEU A 39 -9.32 -11.03 9.06
N ALA A 40 -9.97 -10.87 7.90
CA ALA A 40 -9.97 -9.61 7.15
C ALA A 40 -10.68 -8.49 7.94
N VAL A 41 -11.81 -8.80 8.56
CA VAL A 41 -12.55 -7.83 9.40
C VAL A 41 -11.74 -7.46 10.63
N PHE A 42 -11.14 -8.44 11.33
CA PHE A 42 -10.25 -8.20 12.46
C PHE A 42 -9.06 -7.31 12.05
N GLY A 43 -8.38 -7.67 10.94
CA GLY A 43 -7.29 -6.87 10.39
C GLY A 43 -7.72 -5.44 10.06
N LEU A 44 -8.89 -5.26 9.45
CA LEU A 44 -9.42 -3.93 9.13
C LEU A 44 -9.72 -3.09 10.39
N ILE A 45 -10.27 -3.70 11.42
CA ILE A 45 -10.55 -3.00 12.69
C ILE A 45 -9.25 -2.53 13.34
N ILE A 46 -8.26 -3.43 13.52
CA ILE A 46 -6.99 -3.07 14.14
C ILE A 46 -6.21 -2.07 13.29
N PHE A 47 -6.18 -2.26 11.97
CA PHE A 47 -5.59 -1.28 11.05
C PHE A 47 -6.22 0.11 11.22
N SER A 48 -7.56 0.17 11.30
CA SER A 48 -8.28 1.43 11.48
C SER A 48 -7.97 2.07 12.84
N ILE A 49 -7.86 1.27 13.91
CA ILE A 49 -7.48 1.77 15.25
C ILE A 49 -6.07 2.37 15.19
N ILE A 50 -5.08 1.66 14.62
CA ILE A 50 -3.70 2.17 14.51
C ILE A 50 -3.68 3.45 13.66
N LEU A 51 -4.37 3.45 12.51
CA LEU A 51 -4.43 4.61 11.62
C LEU A 51 -5.07 5.82 12.33
N LEU A 52 -6.20 5.65 13.00
CA LEU A 52 -6.86 6.72 13.75
C LEU A 52 -5.98 7.19 14.92
N ALA A 53 -5.36 6.27 15.66
CA ALA A 53 -4.45 6.64 16.75
C ALA A 53 -3.27 7.48 16.24
N THR A 54 -2.69 7.12 15.09
CA THR A 54 -1.61 7.92 14.49
C THR A 54 -2.11 9.27 13.96
N ILE A 55 -3.27 9.33 13.33
CA ILE A 55 -3.87 10.60 12.86
C ILE A 55 -4.16 11.54 14.02
N PHE A 56 -4.74 11.02 15.10
CA PHE A 56 -5.10 11.79 16.29
C PHE A 56 -3.99 11.81 17.35
N ALA A 57 -2.73 11.50 16.98
CA ALA A 57 -1.59 11.52 17.89
C ALA A 57 -1.46 12.79 18.76
N PRO A 58 -1.70 14.04 18.25
CA PRO A 58 -1.63 15.24 19.08
C PRO A 58 -2.71 15.33 20.16
N LEU A 59 -3.82 14.58 20.02
CA LEU A 59 -4.90 14.53 21.02
C LEU A 59 -4.67 13.41 22.04
N LEU A 60 -3.94 12.35 21.63
CA LEU A 60 -3.68 11.16 22.44
C LEU A 60 -2.42 11.27 23.30
N SER A 61 -1.51 12.17 22.93
CA SER A 61 -0.29 12.38 23.69
C SER A 61 -0.06 13.86 23.97
N PRO A 62 0.19 14.22 25.24
CA PRO A 62 0.48 15.60 25.66
C PRO A 62 1.94 16.00 25.39
N TYR A 63 2.81 15.05 25.02
CA TYR A 63 4.23 15.29 24.85
C TYR A 63 4.61 15.65 23.40
N ASP A 64 5.68 16.44 23.25
CA ASP A 64 6.31 16.64 21.95
C ASP A 64 7.23 15.44 21.64
N PRO A 65 7.07 14.78 20.48
CA PRO A 65 7.87 13.60 20.12
C PRO A 65 9.37 13.87 20.01
N MET A 66 9.78 15.12 19.91
CA MET A 66 11.19 15.54 19.76
C MET A 66 11.77 16.19 21.03
N ARG A 67 10.95 16.47 22.04
CA ARG A 67 11.40 17.09 23.29
C ARG A 67 12.32 16.16 24.04
N VAL A 68 13.58 16.61 24.24
CA VAL A 68 14.59 15.92 25.03
C VAL A 68 14.43 16.31 26.50
N ASP A 69 14.38 15.33 27.40
CA ASP A 69 14.41 15.54 28.85
C ASP A 69 15.47 14.61 29.49
N LEU A 70 16.64 15.14 29.70
CA LEU A 70 17.77 14.37 30.28
C LEU A 70 17.53 13.91 31.73
N ARG A 71 16.50 14.44 32.42
CA ARG A 71 16.12 13.97 33.77
C ARG A 71 15.29 12.69 33.73
N SER A 72 14.65 12.44 32.60
CA SER A 72 13.75 11.30 32.38
C SER A 72 14.35 10.23 31.47
N MET A 73 15.68 10.14 31.39
CA MET A 73 16.35 9.17 30.50
C MET A 73 16.09 7.72 30.93
N ARG A 74 15.76 6.87 29.96
CA ARG A 74 15.61 5.40 30.13
C ARG A 74 14.65 5.00 31.25
N GLN A 75 13.63 5.79 31.52
CA GLN A 75 12.62 5.44 32.52
C GLN A 75 11.76 4.29 32.01
N SER A 76 11.48 3.34 32.89
CA SER A 76 10.53 2.24 32.62
C SER A 76 9.10 2.76 32.44
N PRO A 77 8.22 1.97 31.83
CA PRO A 77 6.80 2.30 31.72
C PRO A 77 6.18 2.74 33.04
N SER A 78 5.44 3.84 33.04
CA SER A 78 4.79 4.47 34.19
C SER A 78 3.47 5.13 33.77
N LEU A 79 2.73 5.70 34.73
CA LEU A 79 1.52 6.45 34.43
C LEU A 79 1.80 7.75 33.66
N ASP A 80 2.98 8.35 33.86
CA ASP A 80 3.40 9.55 33.14
C ASP A 80 3.93 9.19 31.73
N HIS A 81 4.63 8.06 31.61
CA HIS A 81 5.21 7.58 30.36
C HIS A 81 4.76 6.14 30.09
N TRP A 82 3.64 5.94 29.39
CA TRP A 82 3.00 4.63 29.21
C TRP A 82 3.93 3.56 28.62
N PHE A 83 4.77 3.92 27.65
CA PHE A 83 5.81 3.03 27.09
C PHE A 83 7.21 3.41 27.58
N GLY A 84 7.33 4.18 28.69
CA GLY A 84 8.60 4.65 29.18
C GLY A 84 9.26 5.69 28.27
N THR A 85 10.56 5.93 28.49
CA THR A 85 11.33 6.93 27.76
C THR A 85 12.57 6.34 27.08
N ASP A 86 13.09 7.02 26.06
CA ASP A 86 14.25 6.60 25.31
C ASP A 86 15.60 7.10 25.94
N ASN A 87 16.71 6.88 25.23
CA ASN A 87 18.05 7.28 25.66
C ASN A 87 18.20 8.78 25.91
N THR A 88 17.32 9.60 25.38
CA THR A 88 17.32 11.06 25.49
C THR A 88 16.17 11.59 26.31
N GLY A 89 15.40 10.68 26.96
CA GLY A 89 14.25 11.03 27.79
C GLY A 89 12.99 11.41 27.01
N ARG A 90 12.93 11.08 25.71
CA ARG A 90 11.73 11.30 24.89
C ARG A 90 10.70 10.21 25.17
N ASP A 91 9.42 10.56 25.23
CA ASP A 91 8.34 9.62 25.47
C ASP A 91 8.15 8.64 24.30
N VAL A 92 8.28 7.33 24.58
CA VAL A 92 8.23 6.30 23.54
C VAL A 92 6.83 6.16 22.95
N PHE A 93 5.76 6.25 23.76
CA PHE A 93 4.38 6.16 23.28
C PHE A 93 4.07 7.28 22.28
N THR A 94 4.41 8.52 22.61
CA THR A 94 4.29 9.68 21.72
C THR A 94 5.04 9.43 20.40
N ARG A 95 6.28 8.98 20.50
CA ARG A 95 7.09 8.72 19.31
C ARG A 95 6.52 7.61 18.43
N VAL A 96 5.95 6.55 19.01
CA VAL A 96 5.27 5.48 18.26
C VAL A 96 4.05 6.02 17.50
N LEU A 97 3.24 6.89 18.12
CA LEU A 97 2.08 7.51 17.46
C LEU A 97 2.52 8.45 16.31
N PHE A 98 3.41 9.39 16.60
CA PHE A 98 3.87 10.33 15.57
C PHE A 98 4.70 9.66 14.49
N GLY A 99 5.54 8.69 14.87
CA GLY A 99 6.31 7.88 13.93
C GLY A 99 5.44 7.07 12.98
N GLY A 100 4.31 6.58 13.48
CA GLY A 100 3.33 5.87 12.65
C GLY A 100 2.77 6.74 11.53
N ARG A 101 2.53 8.04 11.75
CA ARG A 101 2.12 8.96 10.67
C ARG A 101 3.10 8.94 9.51
N VAL A 102 4.39 9.05 9.84
CA VAL A 102 5.44 9.14 8.83
C VAL A 102 5.64 7.80 8.14
N SER A 103 5.75 6.70 8.90
CA SER A 103 5.95 5.36 8.34
C SER A 103 4.76 4.90 7.48
N ILE A 104 3.51 5.15 7.90
CA ILE A 104 2.31 4.84 7.11
C ILE A 104 2.26 5.71 5.86
N PHE A 105 2.56 7.01 5.96
CA PHE A 105 2.59 7.91 4.81
C PHE A 105 3.62 7.46 3.77
N ILE A 106 4.83 7.09 4.19
CA ILE A 106 5.85 6.54 3.29
C ILE A 106 5.39 5.23 2.66
N GLY A 107 4.98 4.25 3.48
CA GLY A 107 4.66 2.91 2.99
C GLY A 107 3.43 2.89 2.09
N LEU A 108 2.30 3.42 2.56
CA LEU A 108 1.05 3.45 1.82
C LEU A 108 1.12 4.43 0.63
N GLY A 109 1.70 5.62 0.84
CA GLY A 109 1.86 6.62 -0.22
C GLY A 109 2.72 6.10 -1.37
N SER A 110 3.88 5.49 -1.06
CA SER A 110 4.74 4.90 -2.08
C SER A 110 4.07 3.71 -2.79
N ALA A 111 3.33 2.86 -2.06
CA ALA A 111 2.60 1.73 -2.65
C ALA A 111 1.54 2.20 -3.64
N ILE A 112 0.75 3.22 -3.29
CA ILE A 112 -0.26 3.78 -4.19
C ILE A 112 0.39 4.44 -5.41
N LEU A 113 1.42 5.26 -5.21
CA LEU A 113 2.05 5.98 -6.32
C LEU A 113 2.81 5.04 -7.26
N SER A 114 3.54 4.05 -6.74
CA SER A 114 4.18 3.02 -7.57
C SER A 114 3.16 2.17 -8.32
N ALA A 115 2.02 1.86 -7.68
CA ALA A 115 0.92 1.17 -8.34
C ALA A 115 0.30 1.99 -9.47
N LEU A 116 0.07 3.29 -9.28
CA LEU A 116 -0.46 4.17 -10.31
C LEU A 116 0.45 4.18 -11.55
N VAL A 117 1.78 4.29 -11.36
CA VAL A 117 2.76 4.23 -12.45
C VAL A 117 2.70 2.85 -13.14
N GLY A 118 2.76 1.77 -12.36
CA GLY A 118 2.74 0.40 -12.89
C GLY A 118 1.44 0.07 -13.64
N ILE A 119 0.28 0.53 -13.15
CA ILE A 119 -1.02 0.37 -13.80
C ILE A 119 -1.06 1.18 -15.09
N ALA A 120 -0.64 2.46 -15.06
CA ALA A 120 -0.67 3.32 -16.23
C ALA A 120 0.16 2.70 -17.37
N VAL A 121 1.40 2.31 -17.09
CA VAL A 121 2.27 1.71 -18.09
C VAL A 121 1.80 0.30 -18.46
N GLY A 122 1.47 -0.54 -17.48
CA GLY A 122 1.12 -1.95 -17.69
C GLY A 122 -0.19 -2.16 -18.45
N CYS A 123 -1.21 -1.33 -18.19
CA CYS A 123 -2.47 -1.42 -18.91
C CYS A 123 -2.28 -1.03 -20.38
N TYR A 124 -1.60 0.07 -20.65
CA TYR A 124 -1.41 0.52 -22.01
C TYR A 124 -0.49 -0.42 -22.80
N ALA A 125 0.68 -0.77 -22.24
CA ALA A 125 1.65 -1.65 -22.87
C ALA A 125 1.10 -3.06 -23.09
N GLY A 126 0.43 -3.63 -22.09
CA GLY A 126 -0.14 -4.98 -22.19
C GLY A 126 -1.27 -5.10 -23.23
N TYR A 127 -2.09 -4.05 -23.41
CA TYR A 127 -3.11 -4.04 -24.46
C TYR A 127 -2.53 -3.79 -25.84
N LYS A 128 -1.69 -2.74 -26.02
CA LYS A 128 -1.17 -2.34 -27.32
C LYS A 128 -0.08 -3.27 -27.84
N GLY A 129 0.76 -3.80 -26.94
CA GLY A 129 1.93 -4.62 -27.33
C GLY A 129 3.00 -3.82 -28.06
N GLY A 130 3.81 -4.53 -28.87
CA GLY A 130 4.86 -3.94 -29.72
C GLY A 130 6.03 -3.34 -28.94
N TRP A 131 6.65 -2.30 -29.52
CA TRP A 131 7.86 -1.68 -28.93
C TRP A 131 7.66 -1.07 -27.55
N ILE A 132 6.47 -0.51 -27.29
CA ILE A 132 6.16 0.10 -25.97
C ILE A 132 6.18 -0.97 -24.88
N ASP A 133 5.58 -2.12 -25.16
CA ASP A 133 5.59 -3.26 -24.24
C ASP A 133 7.00 -3.80 -24.04
N LEU A 134 7.77 -3.95 -25.13
CA LEU A 134 9.14 -4.43 -25.06
C LEU A 134 10.04 -3.52 -24.20
N ILE A 135 10.00 -2.21 -24.42
CA ILE A 135 10.81 -1.23 -23.68
C ILE A 135 10.40 -1.23 -22.20
N ALA A 136 9.09 -1.13 -21.90
CA ALA A 136 8.60 -1.11 -20.53
C ALA A 136 8.97 -2.41 -19.78
N LEU A 137 8.89 -3.57 -20.47
CA LEU A 137 9.31 -4.85 -19.92
C LEU A 137 10.81 -4.83 -19.58
N ARG A 138 11.67 -4.39 -20.49
CA ARG A 138 13.13 -4.32 -20.27
C ARG A 138 13.49 -3.39 -19.12
N ILE A 139 12.88 -2.21 -19.05
CA ILE A 139 13.11 -1.30 -17.92
C ILE A 139 12.69 -1.94 -16.60
N SER A 140 11.52 -2.58 -16.55
CA SER A 140 11.06 -3.26 -15.33
C SER A 140 12.00 -4.42 -14.93
N GLU A 141 12.54 -5.17 -15.90
CA GLU A 141 13.49 -6.25 -15.66
C GLU A 141 14.80 -5.75 -15.06
N ILE A 142 15.32 -4.60 -15.51
CA ILE A 142 16.52 -3.99 -14.95
C ILE A 142 16.33 -3.70 -13.46
N PHE A 143 15.23 -3.02 -13.07
CA PHE A 143 14.97 -2.74 -11.66
C PHE A 143 14.76 -3.98 -10.81
N MET A 144 14.14 -5.03 -11.37
CA MET A 144 13.84 -6.26 -10.64
C MET A 144 14.99 -7.27 -10.63
N SER A 145 16.09 -7.04 -11.38
CA SER A 145 17.29 -7.90 -11.34
C SER A 145 18.13 -7.69 -10.10
N PHE A 146 17.94 -6.59 -9.37
CA PHE A 146 18.64 -6.33 -8.14
C PHE A 146 17.74 -6.61 -6.92
N PRO A 147 18.29 -7.16 -5.81
CA PRO A 147 17.56 -7.19 -4.55
C PRO A 147 17.13 -5.78 -4.15
N GLN A 148 15.82 -5.58 -3.92
CA GLN A 148 15.22 -4.26 -3.72
C GLN A 148 15.93 -3.46 -2.63
N ILE A 149 16.25 -4.09 -1.49
CA ILE A 149 16.90 -3.41 -0.37
C ILE A 149 18.28 -2.86 -0.77
N ILE A 150 19.06 -3.60 -1.56
CA ILE A 150 20.39 -3.17 -2.02
C ILE A 150 20.27 -1.97 -2.97
N LEU A 151 19.31 -2.03 -3.89
CA LEU A 151 19.08 -0.94 -4.83
C LEU A 151 18.63 0.34 -4.10
N VAL A 152 17.74 0.21 -3.11
CA VAL A 152 17.30 1.35 -2.31
C VAL A 152 18.43 1.93 -1.48
N LEU A 153 19.27 1.10 -0.84
CA LEU A 153 20.46 1.53 -0.10
C LEU A 153 21.42 2.34 -0.98
N LEU A 154 21.70 1.83 -2.18
CA LEU A 154 22.56 2.51 -3.15
C LEU A 154 21.99 3.88 -3.53
N LEU A 155 20.71 3.95 -3.87
CA LEU A 155 20.05 5.18 -4.30
C LEU A 155 19.97 6.20 -3.15
N VAL A 156 19.65 5.78 -1.93
CA VAL A 156 19.63 6.66 -0.74
C VAL A 156 21.04 7.22 -0.45
N SER A 157 22.09 6.40 -0.61
CA SER A 157 23.47 6.84 -0.41
C SER A 157 23.89 7.94 -1.40
N ILE A 158 23.32 7.94 -2.61
CA ILE A 158 23.61 8.96 -3.63
C ILE A 158 22.73 10.21 -3.45
N THR A 159 21.42 10.03 -3.18
CA THR A 159 20.46 11.14 -3.15
C THR A 159 20.38 11.83 -1.78
N GLY A 160 20.92 11.18 -0.75
CA GLY A 160 20.81 11.63 0.64
C GLY A 160 19.53 11.21 1.32
N GLN A 161 19.57 11.29 2.66
CA GLN A 161 18.45 10.91 3.53
C GLN A 161 17.37 12.01 3.52
N SER A 162 16.20 11.68 3.04
CA SER A 162 15.01 12.54 3.05
C SER A 162 13.78 11.66 2.93
N LEU A 163 12.68 12.08 3.57
CA LEU A 163 11.38 11.42 3.43
C LEU A 163 10.95 11.34 1.96
N PHE A 164 11.04 12.46 1.24
CA PHE A 164 10.63 12.52 -0.17
C PHE A 164 11.56 11.74 -1.10
N ASN A 165 12.88 11.76 -0.84
CA ASN A 165 13.83 10.96 -1.61
C ASN A 165 13.52 9.47 -1.45
N LEU A 166 13.28 9.02 -0.22
CA LEU A 166 12.94 7.62 0.06
C LEU A 166 11.64 7.20 -0.63
N MET A 167 10.60 8.03 -0.58
CA MET A 167 9.35 7.78 -1.32
C MET A 167 9.59 7.72 -2.82
N ALA A 168 10.34 8.65 -3.40
CA ALA A 168 10.66 8.66 -4.83
C ALA A 168 11.42 7.39 -5.25
N ILE A 169 12.36 6.93 -4.42
CA ILE A 169 13.11 5.69 -4.64
C ILE A 169 12.17 4.48 -4.58
N PHE A 170 11.26 4.40 -3.60
CA PHE A 170 10.27 3.32 -3.53
C PHE A 170 9.34 3.30 -4.73
N ILE A 171 8.92 4.46 -5.22
CA ILE A 171 8.10 4.56 -6.45
C ILE A 171 8.90 4.07 -7.66
N LEU A 172 10.15 4.54 -7.79
CA LEU A 172 11.04 4.18 -8.89
C LEU A 172 11.39 2.70 -8.93
N THR A 173 11.55 2.06 -7.78
CA THR A 173 11.93 0.64 -7.68
C THR A 173 10.74 -0.31 -7.63
N GLY A 174 9.57 0.16 -7.14
CA GLY A 174 8.40 -0.67 -6.86
C GLY A 174 7.40 -0.82 -8.01
N TRP A 175 7.40 0.08 -9.01
CA TRP A 175 6.41 0.06 -10.09
C TRP A 175 6.46 -1.19 -10.97
N GLY A 176 7.64 -1.84 -11.11
CA GLY A 176 7.86 -2.97 -12.00
C GLY A 176 7.00 -4.19 -11.68
N GLY A 177 6.79 -4.49 -10.39
CA GLY A 177 5.91 -5.58 -9.96
C GLY A 177 4.45 -5.34 -10.35
N MET A 178 3.94 -4.13 -10.10
CA MET A 178 2.59 -3.73 -10.49
C MET A 178 2.41 -3.66 -12.01
N TYR A 179 3.42 -3.17 -12.73
CA TYR A 179 3.45 -3.18 -14.19
C TYR A 179 3.25 -4.61 -14.75
N ARG A 180 4.03 -5.58 -14.26
CA ARG A 180 3.92 -6.99 -14.71
C ARG A 180 2.53 -7.56 -14.43
N LEU A 181 1.98 -7.28 -13.25
CA LEU A 181 0.63 -7.73 -12.88
C LEU A 181 -0.44 -7.12 -13.80
N ALA A 182 -0.42 -5.80 -13.97
CA ALA A 182 -1.36 -5.09 -14.85
C ALA A 182 -1.23 -5.56 -16.30
N ARG A 183 0.00 -5.68 -16.81
CA ARG A 183 0.31 -6.21 -18.14
C ARG A 183 -0.28 -7.60 -18.35
N ALA A 184 -0.03 -8.52 -17.43
CA ALA A 184 -0.53 -9.90 -17.53
C ALA A 184 -2.07 -9.94 -17.59
N ARG A 185 -2.74 -9.12 -16.77
CA ARG A 185 -4.20 -9.00 -16.79
C ARG A 185 -4.72 -8.41 -18.10
N MET A 186 -4.05 -7.39 -18.66
CA MET A 186 -4.44 -6.82 -19.95
C MET A 186 -4.25 -7.80 -21.10
N LEU A 187 -3.18 -8.59 -21.09
CA LEU A 187 -2.98 -9.65 -22.11
C LEU A 187 -4.10 -10.69 -22.07
N SER A 188 -4.52 -11.12 -20.87
CA SER A 188 -5.65 -12.04 -20.72
C SER A 188 -6.97 -11.43 -21.18
N LEU A 189 -7.29 -10.21 -20.71
CA LEU A 189 -8.56 -9.54 -21.03
C LEU A 189 -8.65 -9.13 -22.51
N ARG A 190 -7.54 -8.91 -23.20
CA ARG A 190 -7.53 -8.50 -24.61
C ARG A 190 -8.18 -9.51 -25.53
N GLU A 191 -8.14 -10.79 -25.17
CA GLU A 191 -8.68 -11.90 -25.97
C GLU A 191 -10.17 -12.13 -25.71
N GLU A 192 -10.78 -11.44 -24.73
CA GLU A 192 -12.18 -11.56 -24.40
C GLU A 192 -13.08 -10.96 -25.51
N GLU A 193 -14.22 -11.62 -25.78
CA GLU A 193 -15.15 -11.22 -26.85
C GLU A 193 -15.64 -9.77 -26.73
N TYR A 194 -15.92 -9.33 -25.50
CA TYR A 194 -16.37 -7.95 -25.29
C TYR A 194 -15.32 -6.90 -25.68
N VAL A 195 -14.02 -7.21 -25.49
CA VAL A 195 -12.92 -6.32 -25.87
C VAL A 195 -12.78 -6.27 -27.40
N GLN A 196 -12.92 -7.41 -28.07
CA GLN A 196 -12.90 -7.50 -29.52
C GLN A 196 -14.08 -6.71 -30.12
N ALA A 197 -15.27 -6.82 -29.53
CA ALA A 197 -16.43 -6.03 -29.94
C ALA A 197 -16.18 -4.51 -29.79
N LEU A 198 -15.64 -4.06 -28.65
CA LEU A 198 -15.32 -2.65 -28.43
C LEU A 198 -14.30 -2.13 -29.47
N ARG A 199 -13.33 -2.97 -29.84
CA ARG A 199 -12.36 -2.66 -30.89
C ARG A 199 -13.03 -2.52 -32.27
N SER A 200 -13.97 -3.42 -32.62
CA SER A 200 -14.73 -3.38 -33.85
C SER A 200 -15.63 -2.16 -33.96
N PHE A 201 -16.11 -1.64 -32.80
CA PHE A 201 -16.83 -0.35 -32.75
C PHE A 201 -15.93 0.89 -32.85
N GLY A 202 -14.61 0.73 -33.01
CA GLY A 202 -13.68 1.83 -33.22
C GLY A 202 -13.36 2.64 -31.97
N LEU A 203 -13.57 2.10 -30.75
CA LEU A 203 -13.19 2.81 -29.54
C LEU A 203 -11.67 2.98 -29.44
N SER A 204 -11.24 4.10 -28.86
CA SER A 204 -9.82 4.37 -28.66
C SER A 204 -9.16 3.38 -27.68
N THR A 205 -7.89 3.05 -27.92
CA THR A 205 -7.07 2.20 -27.03
C THR A 205 -7.18 2.62 -25.57
N PHE A 206 -7.07 3.93 -25.30
CA PHE A 206 -7.15 4.48 -23.95
C PHE A 206 -8.50 4.17 -23.29
N THR A 207 -9.60 4.38 -24.03
CA THR A 207 -10.95 4.09 -23.53
C THR A 207 -11.13 2.61 -23.23
N ILE A 208 -10.68 1.73 -24.11
CA ILE A 208 -10.76 0.27 -23.91
C ILE A 208 -9.98 -0.13 -22.66
N CYS A 209 -8.70 0.26 -22.56
CA CYS A 209 -7.83 -0.10 -21.43
C CYS A 209 -8.34 0.38 -20.08
N TYR A 210 -8.56 1.69 -19.93
CA TYR A 210 -8.78 2.27 -18.61
C TYR A 210 -10.25 2.30 -18.20
N LYS A 211 -11.19 2.37 -19.14
CA LYS A 211 -12.62 2.42 -18.83
C LYS A 211 -13.30 1.05 -18.82
N HIS A 212 -12.83 0.12 -19.67
CA HIS A 212 -13.49 -1.17 -19.83
C HIS A 212 -12.71 -2.36 -19.30
N MET A 213 -11.37 -2.39 -19.47
CA MET A 213 -10.56 -3.52 -19.02
C MET A 213 -10.07 -3.35 -17.57
N LEU A 214 -9.53 -2.18 -17.20
CA LEU A 214 -8.98 -1.93 -15.87
C LEU A 214 -9.97 -2.25 -14.73
N PRO A 215 -11.27 -1.90 -14.79
CA PRO A 215 -12.22 -2.27 -13.73
C PRO A 215 -12.33 -3.78 -13.48
N ASN A 216 -12.09 -4.61 -14.51
CA ASN A 216 -12.06 -6.06 -14.38
C ASN A 216 -10.74 -6.60 -13.83
N ALA A 217 -9.67 -5.79 -13.87
CA ALA A 217 -8.35 -6.10 -13.33
C ALA A 217 -8.13 -5.56 -11.91
N LEU A 218 -9.03 -4.76 -11.35
CA LEU A 218 -8.84 -4.06 -10.06
C LEU A 218 -8.60 -5.01 -8.89
N SER A 219 -9.24 -6.17 -8.87
CA SER A 219 -9.15 -7.12 -7.77
C SER A 219 -7.71 -7.52 -7.42
N PRO A 220 -6.93 -8.13 -8.32
CA PRO A 220 -5.54 -8.49 -8.03
C PRO A 220 -4.64 -7.25 -7.84
N ILE A 221 -5.00 -6.11 -8.41
CA ILE A 221 -4.29 -4.84 -8.23
C ILE A 221 -4.42 -4.36 -6.78
N MET A 222 -5.62 -4.37 -6.21
CA MET A 222 -5.85 -3.96 -4.82
C MET A 222 -5.10 -4.84 -3.83
N VAL A 223 -5.09 -6.16 -4.05
CA VAL A 223 -4.29 -7.11 -3.25
C VAL A 223 -2.80 -6.77 -3.33
N ASN A 224 -2.30 -6.48 -4.53
CA ASN A 224 -0.89 -6.13 -4.69
C ASN A 224 -0.52 -4.81 -3.99
N ILE A 225 -1.41 -3.80 -3.97
CA ILE A 225 -1.20 -2.55 -3.23
C ILE A 225 -1.05 -2.83 -1.73
N THR A 226 -1.90 -3.69 -1.14
CA THR A 226 -1.79 -4.02 0.28
C THR A 226 -0.45 -4.70 0.59
N LEU A 227 -0.07 -5.71 -0.19
CA LEU A 227 1.22 -6.40 -0.03
C LEU A 227 2.41 -5.43 -0.20
N SER A 228 2.37 -4.56 -1.21
CA SER A 228 3.41 -3.55 -1.42
C SER A 228 3.50 -2.56 -0.26
N THR A 229 2.38 -2.17 0.36
CA THR A 229 2.36 -1.32 1.55
C THR A 229 3.12 -1.96 2.71
N ALA A 230 2.83 -3.23 3.00
CA ALA A 230 3.53 -3.98 4.04
C ALA A 230 5.05 -4.06 3.76
N MET A 231 5.42 -4.38 2.52
CA MET A 231 6.83 -4.48 2.10
C MET A 231 7.57 -3.15 2.21
N PHE A 232 6.96 -2.03 1.81
CA PHE A 232 7.61 -0.72 1.90
C PHE A 232 7.78 -0.25 3.34
N ILE A 233 6.82 -0.53 4.23
CA ILE A 233 6.95 -0.23 5.66
C ILE A 233 8.10 -1.04 6.28
N LEU A 234 8.18 -2.34 5.97
CA LEU A 234 9.27 -3.19 6.46
C LEU A 234 10.63 -2.75 5.90
N THR A 235 10.68 -2.35 4.62
CA THR A 235 11.91 -1.86 3.99
C THR A 235 12.32 -0.52 4.60
N GLU A 236 11.39 0.43 4.82
CA GLU A 236 11.66 1.69 5.51
C GLU A 236 12.20 1.43 6.91
N ALA A 237 11.51 0.55 7.68
CA ALA A 237 11.95 0.22 9.02
C ALA A 237 13.35 -0.41 9.06
N GLY A 238 13.65 -1.31 8.11
CA GLY A 238 14.99 -1.91 7.97
C GLY A 238 16.08 -0.89 7.61
N LEU A 239 15.79 0.02 6.66
CA LEU A 239 16.71 1.07 6.27
C LEU A 239 16.97 2.07 7.41
N SER A 240 15.90 2.49 8.08
CA SER A 240 15.97 3.40 9.23
C SER A 240 16.66 2.74 10.42
N PHE A 241 16.44 1.44 10.64
CA PHE A 241 17.18 0.64 11.63
C PHE A 241 18.70 0.68 11.33
N LEU A 242 19.10 0.54 10.06
CA LEU A 242 20.52 0.64 9.65
C LEU A 242 21.06 2.08 9.64
N GLY A 243 20.24 3.08 9.97
CA GLY A 243 20.62 4.48 9.96
C GLY A 243 20.66 5.12 8.57
N LEU A 244 20.09 4.46 7.55
CA LEU A 244 20.08 4.92 6.15
C LEU A 244 18.66 5.25 5.63
N GLY A 245 17.68 5.32 6.53
CA GLY A 245 16.31 5.69 6.20
C GLY A 245 16.05 7.19 6.25
N VAL A 246 14.97 7.58 6.90
CA VAL A 246 14.60 8.98 7.15
C VAL A 246 15.54 9.57 8.21
N PRO A 247 15.91 10.88 8.13
CA PRO A 247 16.73 11.52 9.15
C PRO A 247 16.20 11.33 10.58
N LEU A 248 17.11 11.13 11.56
CA LEU A 248 16.76 10.80 12.95
C LEU A 248 15.95 11.88 13.69
N ASN A 249 15.93 13.10 13.18
CA ASN A 249 15.09 14.20 13.67
C ASN A 249 13.61 14.08 13.27
N ILE A 250 13.26 13.10 12.45
CA ILE A 250 11.87 12.79 12.09
C ILE A 250 11.53 11.44 12.73
N PRO A 251 10.53 11.37 13.64
CA PRO A 251 10.15 10.10 14.21
C PRO A 251 9.54 9.21 13.14
N THR A 252 10.07 8.00 12.97
CA THR A 252 9.49 6.89 12.21
C THR A 252 9.57 5.63 13.06
N TRP A 253 8.78 4.63 12.75
CA TRP A 253 8.87 3.35 13.46
C TRP A 253 10.28 2.74 13.34
N GLY A 254 10.90 2.84 12.16
CA GLY A 254 12.26 2.36 11.95
C GLY A 254 13.31 3.12 12.77
N ASN A 255 13.20 4.44 12.84
CA ASN A 255 14.11 5.27 13.65
C ASN A 255 13.98 4.98 15.16
N ILE A 256 12.80 4.59 15.63
CA ILE A 256 12.60 4.16 17.02
C ILE A 256 13.28 2.81 17.25
N LEU A 257 13.17 1.86 16.31
CA LEU A 257 13.86 0.57 16.40
C LEU A 257 15.39 0.67 16.38
N ASN A 258 15.95 1.73 15.80
CA ASN A 258 17.41 1.92 15.69
C ASN A 258 18.12 1.80 17.04
N VAL A 259 17.47 2.18 18.14
CA VAL A 259 18.05 2.07 19.49
C VAL A 259 18.40 0.63 19.88
N ALA A 260 17.75 -0.37 19.27
CA ALA A 260 17.99 -1.79 19.53
C ALA A 260 19.31 -2.31 18.90
N GLN A 261 20.06 -1.49 18.17
CA GLN A 261 21.43 -1.82 17.76
C GLN A 261 22.42 -1.84 18.94
N ASP A 262 22.11 -1.08 19.99
CA ASP A 262 22.88 -1.12 21.23
C ASP A 262 22.49 -2.36 22.04
N ILE A 263 23.44 -3.28 22.25
CA ILE A 263 23.26 -4.51 23.00
C ILE A 263 22.77 -4.23 24.43
N LEU A 264 23.24 -3.17 25.05
CA LEU A 264 22.81 -2.78 26.41
C LEU A 264 21.33 -2.40 26.41
N VAL A 265 20.88 -1.65 25.39
CA VAL A 265 19.46 -1.26 25.23
C VAL A 265 18.63 -2.50 24.94
N LEU A 266 19.09 -3.36 24.04
CA LEU A 266 18.38 -4.56 23.64
C LEU A 266 18.10 -5.49 24.84
N GLN A 267 19.07 -5.64 25.74
CA GLN A 267 18.98 -6.55 26.89
C GLN A 267 18.23 -5.96 28.08
N ASN A 268 18.40 -4.65 28.37
CA ASN A 268 17.93 -4.06 29.62
C ASN A 268 16.76 -3.11 29.49
N TYR A 269 16.49 -2.59 28.28
CA TYR A 269 15.49 -1.51 28.06
C TYR A 269 14.48 -1.90 26.98
N TRP A 270 13.84 -3.08 27.13
CA TRP A 270 12.90 -3.63 26.14
C TRP A 270 11.76 -2.68 25.77
N TRP A 271 11.36 -1.77 26.66
CA TRP A 271 10.29 -0.81 26.41
C TRP A 271 10.64 0.27 25.36
N MET A 272 11.93 0.45 25.06
CA MET A 272 12.36 1.43 24.06
C MET A 272 12.16 0.94 22.62
N TRP A 273 12.17 -0.38 22.40
CA TRP A 273 12.07 -0.98 21.07
C TRP A 273 10.91 -1.98 20.95
N GLY A 274 10.55 -2.68 21.99
CA GLY A 274 9.53 -3.73 21.99
C GLY A 274 8.14 -3.23 21.53
N PRO A 275 7.59 -2.15 22.09
CA PRO A 275 6.29 -1.63 21.69
C PRO A 275 6.22 -1.28 20.20
N VAL A 276 7.24 -0.63 19.65
CA VAL A 276 7.24 -0.29 18.22
C VAL A 276 7.38 -1.53 17.34
N GLY A 277 8.19 -2.52 17.76
CA GLY A 277 8.30 -3.81 17.07
C GLY A 277 6.95 -4.53 17.00
N VAL A 278 6.20 -4.54 18.10
CA VAL A 278 4.84 -5.09 18.15
C VAL A 278 3.90 -4.32 17.21
N VAL A 279 3.92 -2.99 17.25
CA VAL A 279 3.06 -2.16 16.39
C VAL A 279 3.34 -2.41 14.91
N ILE A 280 4.61 -2.47 14.49
CA ILE A 280 4.97 -2.79 13.08
C ILE A 280 4.46 -4.17 12.71
N SER A 281 4.70 -5.18 13.55
CA SER A 281 4.30 -6.57 13.29
C SER A 281 2.78 -6.68 13.16
N VAL A 282 2.03 -6.09 14.09
CA VAL A 282 0.57 -6.08 14.07
C VAL A 282 0.05 -5.33 12.84
N PHE A 283 0.63 -4.17 12.50
CA PHE A 283 0.22 -3.40 11.33
C PHE A 283 0.41 -4.19 10.04
N VAL A 284 1.58 -4.80 9.85
CA VAL A 284 1.89 -5.62 8.68
C VAL A 284 0.95 -6.83 8.57
N LEU A 285 0.68 -7.52 9.69
CA LEU A 285 -0.28 -8.62 9.73
C LEU A 285 -1.69 -8.16 9.34
N CYS A 286 -2.14 -7.01 9.85
CA CYS A 286 -3.45 -6.46 9.51
C CYS A 286 -3.56 -6.13 8.02
N VAL A 287 -2.53 -5.52 7.44
CA VAL A 287 -2.49 -5.22 6.00
C VAL A 287 -2.54 -6.49 5.16
N ASN A 288 -1.83 -7.56 5.58
CA ASN A 288 -1.88 -8.86 4.91
C ASN A 288 -3.27 -9.50 5.02
N PHE A 289 -3.90 -9.51 6.20
CA PHE A 289 -5.26 -10.04 6.37
C PHE A 289 -6.30 -9.29 5.50
N ILE A 290 -6.16 -7.96 5.39
CA ILE A 290 -6.99 -7.16 4.49
C ILE A 290 -6.75 -7.57 3.04
N GLY A 291 -5.49 -7.76 2.63
CA GLY A 291 -5.10 -8.21 1.29
C GLY A 291 -5.68 -9.58 0.96
N ASP A 292 -5.56 -10.54 1.85
CA ASP A 292 -6.11 -11.90 1.69
C ASP A 292 -7.64 -11.87 1.61
N GLY A 293 -8.31 -11.10 2.47
CA GLY A 293 -9.75 -10.93 2.43
C GLY A 293 -10.26 -10.28 1.13
N LEU A 294 -9.51 -9.33 0.57
CA LEU A 294 -9.79 -8.76 -0.75
C LEU A 294 -9.61 -9.81 -1.86
N ARG A 295 -8.59 -10.65 -1.78
CA ARG A 295 -8.35 -11.74 -2.72
C ARG A 295 -9.50 -12.74 -2.69
N ASP A 296 -9.85 -13.26 -1.51
CA ASP A 296 -10.91 -14.26 -1.33
C ASP A 296 -12.28 -13.75 -1.80
N SER A 297 -12.57 -12.47 -1.52
CA SER A 297 -13.85 -11.86 -1.88
C SER A 297 -14.01 -11.66 -3.40
N THR A 298 -12.90 -11.67 -4.13
CA THR A 298 -12.86 -11.35 -5.56
C THR A 298 -12.54 -12.55 -6.45
N ASP A 299 -12.19 -13.71 -5.86
CA ASP A 299 -11.86 -14.93 -6.58
C ASP A 299 -13.12 -15.57 -7.17
N PRO A 300 -13.19 -15.75 -8.54
CA PRO A 300 -14.33 -16.40 -9.18
C PRO A 300 -14.40 -17.91 -8.93
N SER A 301 -13.27 -18.55 -8.61
CA SER A 301 -13.18 -20.03 -8.49
C SER A 301 -13.91 -20.58 -7.26
N GLN A 302 -14.24 -19.75 -6.27
CA GLN A 302 -15.06 -20.12 -5.11
C GLN A 302 -16.58 -19.94 -5.35
N GLN A 303 -17.01 -20.03 -6.60
CA GLN A 303 -18.43 -19.94 -7.00
C GLN A 303 -19.07 -21.33 -7.15
N GLY A 304 -18.57 -22.35 -6.43
CA GLY A 304 -19.19 -23.65 -6.31
C GLY A 304 -20.20 -23.70 -5.17
#